data_f8e8b2ed10f195111149ff061a3d625f
#
_entry.id   f8e8b2ed10f195111149ff061a3d625f
#
_cell.length_a   1.000
_cell.length_b   1.000
_cell.length_c   1.000
_cell.angle_alpha   90.00
_cell.angle_beta   90.00
_cell.angle_gamma   90.00
#
_symmetry.space_group_name_H-M   'P 1'
#
loop_
_entity.id
_entity.type
_entity.pdbx_description
1 polymer ?
#
loop_
_entity_poly.entity_id
_entity_poly.type
_entity_poly.pdbx_seq_one_letter_code
_entity_poly.pdbx_strand_id
1 'polypeptide(L)'
;MIRFIFGIGLLLLLYPVVVSAQKYAYIDSEYILGQITEYKAAQAKIDALAEEWSTELTEKRAFIESMQRSFKAEQVLLTASMREEKMAEIKEKEVELEELQSKRFGYEGELWVKQQEFIKPLQDRIYEAVQKYAREKGYDLIFDRAGAVTLIYANGKFDKSDDILTEMGVAPTTAREKVRTRMPALPKVNVPGLERFKEEIKGDDKESPPVVQPARTPSPTTGTPPSNPAPRPGTRPR
;
A
#
# COMPACT_ATOMS: atom_id res chain seq x y z
N MET A 1 58.36 -8.48 36.81
CA MET A 1 57.64 -8.75 35.54
C MET A 1 56.12 -8.95 35.78
N ILE A 2 55.67 -9.78 36.68
CA ILE A 2 54.23 -10.05 36.93
C ILE A 2 53.40 -8.78 37.26
N ARG A 3 53.99 -7.84 38.04
CA ARG A 3 53.31 -6.59 38.43
C ARG A 3 53.06 -5.64 37.23
N PHE A 4 53.90 -5.68 36.20
CA PHE A 4 53.72 -4.91 34.96
C PHE A 4 52.64 -5.49 34.07
N ILE A 5 52.50 -6.83 34.03
CA ILE A 5 51.47 -7.53 33.25
C ILE A 5 50.08 -7.24 33.83
N PHE A 6 49.94 -7.15 35.19
CA PHE A 6 48.71 -6.80 35.86
C PHE A 6 48.29 -5.35 35.57
N GLY A 7 49.26 -4.42 35.49
CA GLY A 7 48.98 -3.01 35.15
C GLY A 7 48.47 -2.80 33.73
N ILE A 8 49.03 -3.53 32.77
CA ILE A 8 48.59 -3.49 31.34
C ILE A 8 47.23 -4.14 31.17
N GLY A 9 46.92 -5.22 31.91
CA GLY A 9 45.62 -5.89 31.86
C GLY A 9 44.52 -5.02 32.47
N LEU A 10 44.79 -4.26 33.51
CA LEU A 10 43.84 -3.34 34.13
C LEU A 10 43.58 -2.08 33.21
N LEU A 11 44.56 -1.62 32.44
CA LEU A 11 44.42 -0.51 31.53
C LEU A 11 43.56 -0.88 30.30
N LEU A 12 43.59 -2.14 29.84
CA LEU A 12 42.76 -2.64 28.74
C LEU A 12 41.27 -2.79 29.13
N LEU A 13 40.97 -3.00 30.42
CA LEU A 13 39.58 -3.06 30.94
C LEU A 13 38.87 -1.69 31.03
N LEU A 14 39.62 -0.59 30.88
CA LEU A 14 39.09 0.78 30.98
C LEU A 14 38.79 1.39 29.58
N TYR A 15 38.91 0.64 28.50
CA TYR A 15 38.50 1.12 27.19
C TYR A 15 36.95 1.19 27.16
N PRO A 16 36.32 2.39 27.11
CA PRO A 16 34.89 2.49 26.95
C PRO A 16 34.53 1.94 25.56
N VAL A 17 33.84 0.82 25.52
CA VAL A 17 33.18 0.38 24.28
C VAL A 17 32.11 1.43 23.98
N VAL A 18 32.39 2.32 23.06
CA VAL A 18 31.41 3.29 22.55
C VAL A 18 30.39 2.49 21.75
N VAL A 19 29.35 2.00 22.43
CA VAL A 19 28.19 1.41 21.76
C VAL A 19 27.41 2.56 21.13
N SER A 20 27.58 2.79 19.84
CA SER A 20 26.73 3.68 19.09
C SER A 20 25.31 3.10 19.08
N ALA A 21 24.40 3.68 19.87
CA ALA A 21 23.00 3.29 19.81
C ALA A 21 22.43 3.74 18.46
N GLN A 22 21.96 2.80 17.66
CA GLN A 22 21.28 3.08 16.39
C GLN A 22 20.06 3.95 16.64
N LYS A 23 19.93 5.01 15.87
CA LYS A 23 18.84 5.96 16.00
C LYS A 23 17.85 5.76 14.87
N TYR A 24 16.62 5.47 15.21
CA TYR A 24 15.54 5.23 14.27
C TYR A 24 14.32 6.10 14.56
N ALA A 25 13.56 6.38 13.51
CA ALA A 25 12.32 7.13 13.57
C ALA A 25 11.33 6.57 12.54
N TYR A 26 10.12 7.12 12.54
CA TYR A 26 9.18 6.94 11.43
C TYR A 26 8.51 8.26 11.08
N ILE A 27 8.01 8.30 9.86
CA ILE A 27 7.18 9.38 9.33
C ILE A 27 5.88 8.80 8.76
N ASP A 28 4.96 9.67 8.43
CA ASP A 28 3.73 9.39 7.70
C ASP A 28 3.71 10.30 6.48
N SER A 29 4.16 9.78 5.34
CA SER A 29 4.28 10.58 4.11
C SER A 29 2.92 11.03 3.58
N GLU A 30 1.85 10.26 3.78
CA GLU A 30 0.49 10.63 3.39
C GLU A 30 -0.01 11.83 4.23
N TYR A 31 0.22 11.78 5.55
CA TYR A 31 -0.07 12.92 6.41
C TYR A 31 0.71 14.16 5.97
N ILE A 32 2.02 14.03 5.70
CA ILE A 32 2.87 15.15 5.27
C ILE A 32 2.33 15.74 3.96
N LEU A 33 2.05 14.92 2.95
CA LEU A 33 1.45 15.34 1.68
C LEU A 33 0.14 16.09 1.91
N GLY A 34 -0.74 15.57 2.78
CA GLY A 34 -2.03 16.19 3.08
C GLY A 34 -1.93 17.59 3.72
N GLN A 35 -0.77 17.97 4.29
CA GLN A 35 -0.53 19.32 4.83
C GLN A 35 -0.03 20.29 3.76
N ILE A 36 0.49 19.81 2.63
CA ILE A 36 1.05 20.62 1.55
C ILE A 36 -0.08 21.19 0.70
N THR A 37 -0.14 22.52 0.57
CA THR A 37 -1.19 23.19 -0.20
C THR A 37 -1.15 22.81 -1.68
N GLU A 38 0.05 22.68 -2.25
CA GLU A 38 0.27 22.26 -3.63
C GLU A 38 -0.26 20.85 -3.90
N TYR A 39 -0.19 19.95 -2.90
CA TYR A 39 -0.76 18.60 -3.03
C TYR A 39 -2.29 18.64 -3.16
N LYS A 40 -2.96 19.46 -2.34
CA LYS A 40 -4.42 19.64 -2.42
C LYS A 40 -4.84 20.22 -3.78
N ALA A 41 -4.06 21.16 -4.30
CA ALA A 41 -4.29 21.73 -5.62
C ALA A 41 -4.03 20.71 -6.75
N ALA A 42 -3.00 19.88 -6.61
CA ALA A 42 -2.70 18.79 -7.55
C ALA A 42 -3.81 17.74 -7.55
N GLN A 43 -4.27 17.33 -6.37
CA GLN A 43 -5.36 16.37 -6.22
C GLN A 43 -6.66 16.92 -6.87
N ALA A 44 -7.01 18.16 -6.61
CA ALA A 44 -8.19 18.79 -7.22
C ALA A 44 -8.12 18.82 -8.76
N LYS A 45 -6.93 19.02 -9.34
CA LYS A 45 -6.75 18.95 -10.81
C LYS A 45 -6.93 17.51 -11.33
N ILE A 46 -6.41 16.53 -10.62
CA ILE A 46 -6.55 15.11 -10.99
C ILE A 46 -8.01 14.70 -10.93
N ASP A 47 -8.72 15.09 -9.87
CA ASP A 47 -10.14 14.79 -9.68
C ASP A 47 -10.99 15.43 -10.79
N ALA A 48 -10.71 16.70 -11.15
CA ALA A 48 -11.39 17.39 -12.24
C ALA A 48 -11.17 16.70 -13.60
N LEU A 49 -9.92 16.25 -13.90
CA LEU A 49 -9.63 15.50 -15.12
C LEU A 49 -10.34 14.14 -15.14
N ALA A 50 -10.38 13.44 -14.00
CA ALA A 50 -11.07 12.16 -13.88
C ALA A 50 -12.59 12.32 -14.11
N GLU A 51 -13.19 13.39 -13.58
CA GLU A 51 -14.61 13.71 -13.77
C GLU A 51 -14.90 14.06 -15.24
N GLU A 52 -14.08 14.92 -15.86
CA GLU A 52 -14.22 15.28 -17.28
C GLU A 52 -14.18 14.03 -18.17
N TRP A 53 -13.18 13.17 -17.98
CA TRP A 53 -13.03 11.94 -18.78
C TRP A 53 -14.13 10.91 -18.50
N SER A 54 -14.58 10.80 -17.26
CA SER A 54 -15.72 9.95 -16.91
C SER A 54 -17.01 10.41 -17.60
N THR A 55 -17.20 11.72 -17.69
CA THR A 55 -18.33 12.33 -18.40
C THR A 55 -18.25 12.05 -19.90
N GLU A 56 -17.06 12.23 -20.53
CA GLU A 56 -16.82 11.88 -21.94
C GLU A 56 -17.18 10.42 -22.24
N LEU A 57 -16.73 9.48 -21.40
CA LEU A 57 -17.04 8.05 -21.57
C LEU A 57 -18.54 7.77 -21.40
N THR A 58 -19.21 8.45 -20.48
CA THR A 58 -20.63 8.28 -20.23
C THR A 58 -21.46 8.78 -21.40
N GLU A 59 -21.11 9.92 -21.99
CA GLU A 59 -21.75 10.45 -23.18
C GLU A 59 -21.58 9.53 -24.38
N LYS A 60 -20.36 9.02 -24.63
CA LYS A 60 -20.11 8.05 -25.70
C LYS A 60 -20.89 6.76 -25.52
N ARG A 61 -20.97 6.26 -24.27
CA ARG A 61 -21.79 5.07 -23.96
C ARG A 61 -23.27 5.31 -24.24
N ALA A 62 -23.82 6.45 -23.81
CA ALA A 62 -25.21 6.81 -24.07
C ALA A 62 -25.49 6.94 -25.57
N PHE A 63 -24.53 7.46 -26.35
CA PHE A 63 -24.63 7.52 -27.81
C PHE A 63 -24.71 6.12 -28.42
N ILE A 64 -23.81 5.20 -28.05
CA ILE A 64 -23.82 3.81 -28.54
C ILE A 64 -25.12 3.11 -28.18
N GLU A 65 -25.60 3.28 -26.94
CA GLU A 65 -26.90 2.74 -26.53
C GLU A 65 -28.07 3.29 -27.38
N SER A 66 -28.00 4.57 -27.78
CA SER A 66 -29.00 5.16 -28.66
C SER A 66 -28.96 4.52 -30.07
N MET A 67 -27.75 4.31 -30.63
CA MET A 67 -27.56 3.62 -31.91
C MET A 67 -28.11 2.19 -31.85
N GLN A 68 -27.83 1.44 -30.77
CA GLN A 68 -28.37 0.10 -30.57
C GLN A 68 -29.88 0.06 -30.48
N ARG A 69 -30.51 1.05 -29.79
CA ARG A 69 -31.98 1.15 -29.71
C ARG A 69 -32.60 1.47 -31.08
N SER A 70 -32.02 2.42 -31.82
CA SER A 70 -32.48 2.74 -33.17
C SER A 70 -32.36 1.53 -34.11
N PHE A 71 -31.21 0.85 -34.08
CA PHE A 71 -31.01 -0.36 -34.86
C PHE A 71 -32.07 -1.43 -34.54
N LYS A 72 -32.36 -1.71 -33.26
CA LYS A 72 -33.39 -2.67 -32.85
C LYS A 72 -34.79 -2.31 -33.38
N ALA A 73 -35.11 -1.02 -33.44
CA ALA A 73 -36.41 -0.56 -33.93
C ALA A 73 -36.52 -0.68 -35.46
N GLU A 74 -35.43 -0.46 -36.20
CA GLU A 74 -35.41 -0.38 -37.63
C GLU A 74 -35.02 -1.72 -38.33
N GLN A 75 -34.42 -2.67 -37.61
CA GLN A 75 -33.80 -3.87 -38.18
C GLN A 75 -34.72 -4.71 -39.06
N VAL A 76 -36.05 -4.68 -38.81
CA VAL A 76 -37.04 -5.42 -39.61
C VAL A 76 -37.28 -4.78 -40.98
N LEU A 77 -36.95 -3.50 -41.14
CA LEU A 77 -37.11 -2.74 -42.39
C LEU A 77 -35.84 -2.72 -43.22
N LEU A 78 -34.69 -3.12 -42.64
CA LEU A 78 -33.39 -3.06 -43.28
C LEU A 78 -33.13 -4.32 -44.11
N THR A 79 -32.42 -4.18 -45.22
CA THR A 79 -31.85 -5.29 -46.00
C THR A 79 -30.75 -5.99 -45.21
N ALA A 80 -30.34 -7.19 -45.61
CA ALA A 80 -29.27 -7.92 -44.94
C ALA A 80 -27.94 -7.11 -44.92
N SER A 81 -27.60 -6.48 -46.05
CA SER A 81 -26.39 -5.65 -46.17
C SER A 81 -26.43 -4.42 -45.23
N MET A 82 -27.56 -3.72 -45.18
CA MET A 82 -27.73 -2.54 -44.29
C MET A 82 -27.67 -2.90 -42.81
N ARG A 83 -28.18 -4.09 -42.43
CA ARG A 83 -28.06 -4.56 -41.05
C ARG A 83 -26.62 -4.85 -40.67
N GLU A 84 -25.87 -5.51 -41.56
CA GLU A 84 -24.46 -5.80 -41.36
C GLU A 84 -23.64 -4.52 -41.22
N GLU A 85 -23.85 -3.54 -42.09
CA GLU A 85 -23.21 -2.22 -42.02
C GLU A 85 -23.49 -1.50 -40.67
N LYS A 86 -24.77 -1.47 -40.27
CA LYS A 86 -25.15 -0.84 -38.97
C LYS A 86 -24.55 -1.57 -37.74
N MET A 87 -24.52 -2.89 -37.81
CA MET A 87 -23.88 -3.68 -36.73
C MET A 87 -22.37 -3.43 -36.68
N ALA A 88 -21.71 -3.32 -37.83
CA ALA A 88 -20.28 -3.03 -37.91
C ALA A 88 -19.98 -1.62 -37.33
N GLU A 89 -20.81 -0.62 -37.71
CA GLU A 89 -20.68 0.74 -37.19
C GLU A 89 -20.84 0.79 -35.64
N ILE A 90 -21.86 0.11 -35.10
CA ILE A 90 -22.05 0.02 -33.64
C ILE A 90 -20.83 -0.65 -32.99
N LYS A 91 -20.35 -1.75 -33.57
CA LYS A 91 -19.20 -2.49 -33.05
C LYS A 91 -17.93 -1.66 -33.05
N GLU A 92 -17.72 -0.87 -34.13
CA GLU A 92 -16.60 0.06 -34.20
C GLU A 92 -16.66 1.08 -33.05
N LYS A 93 -17.82 1.67 -32.76
CA LYS A 93 -18.00 2.62 -31.68
C LYS A 93 -17.81 1.99 -30.28
N GLU A 94 -18.22 0.74 -30.10
CA GLU A 94 -17.95 -0.02 -28.86
C GLU A 94 -16.45 -0.22 -28.64
N VAL A 95 -15.71 -0.57 -29.71
CA VAL A 95 -14.25 -0.74 -29.63
C VAL A 95 -13.57 0.60 -29.34
N GLU A 96 -13.96 1.69 -30.01
CA GLU A 96 -13.44 3.04 -29.74
C GLU A 96 -13.65 3.45 -28.27
N LEU A 97 -14.81 3.11 -27.67
CA LEU A 97 -15.12 3.40 -26.27
C LEU A 97 -14.21 2.59 -25.33
N GLU A 98 -14.01 1.31 -25.62
CA GLU A 98 -13.15 0.42 -24.81
C GLU A 98 -11.68 0.88 -24.87
N GLU A 99 -11.19 1.23 -26.07
CA GLU A 99 -9.86 1.77 -26.26
C GLU A 99 -9.66 3.09 -25.51
N LEU A 100 -10.65 4.01 -25.60
CA LEU A 100 -10.61 5.28 -24.88
C LEU A 100 -10.61 5.08 -23.37
N GLN A 101 -11.46 4.17 -22.86
CA GLN A 101 -11.51 3.85 -21.44
C GLN A 101 -10.16 3.28 -20.96
N SER A 102 -9.58 2.34 -21.73
CA SER A 102 -8.27 1.76 -21.42
C SER A 102 -7.16 2.81 -21.46
N LYS A 103 -7.18 3.70 -22.43
CA LYS A 103 -6.22 4.79 -22.58
C LYS A 103 -6.28 5.77 -21.40
N ARG A 104 -7.50 6.16 -20.96
CA ARG A 104 -7.70 7.13 -19.86
C ARG A 104 -7.43 6.53 -18.50
N PHE A 105 -8.02 5.34 -18.20
CA PHE A 105 -8.11 4.75 -16.87
C PHE A 105 -7.42 3.39 -16.75
N GLY A 106 -6.86 2.85 -17.83
CA GLY A 106 -6.17 1.56 -17.81
C GLY A 106 -4.89 1.57 -16.99
N TYR A 107 -4.24 0.41 -16.92
CA TYR A 107 -2.93 0.29 -16.28
C TYR A 107 -1.92 1.24 -16.97
N GLU A 108 -1.25 2.08 -16.17
CA GLU A 108 -0.37 3.17 -16.67
C GLU A 108 -1.07 4.11 -17.68
N GLY A 109 -2.39 4.24 -17.60
CA GLY A 109 -3.17 5.15 -18.44
C GLY A 109 -2.88 6.63 -18.16
N GLU A 110 -3.53 7.51 -18.94
CA GLU A 110 -3.28 8.96 -18.88
C GLU A 110 -3.51 9.53 -17.47
N LEU A 111 -4.51 9.03 -16.72
CA LEU A 111 -4.77 9.49 -15.35
C LEU A 111 -3.59 9.16 -14.43
N TRP A 112 -3.04 7.96 -14.53
CA TRP A 112 -1.86 7.58 -13.77
C TRP A 112 -0.64 8.45 -14.12
N VAL A 113 -0.42 8.71 -15.42
CA VAL A 113 0.65 9.60 -15.86
C VAL A 113 0.48 11.01 -15.26
N LYS A 114 -0.75 11.55 -15.26
CA LYS A 114 -1.04 12.85 -14.64
C LYS A 114 -0.85 12.85 -13.13
N GLN A 115 -1.19 11.76 -12.44
CA GLN A 115 -0.87 11.61 -11.02
C GLN A 115 0.63 11.64 -10.77
N GLN A 116 1.41 10.91 -11.57
CA GLN A 116 2.88 10.93 -11.46
C GLN A 116 3.43 12.34 -11.73
N GLU A 117 2.95 13.02 -12.76
CA GLU A 117 3.41 14.37 -13.13
C GLU A 117 3.18 15.38 -12.00
N PHE A 118 2.02 15.34 -11.32
CA PHE A 118 1.66 16.33 -10.33
C PHE A 118 2.09 15.99 -8.90
N ILE A 119 2.12 14.71 -8.55
CA ILE A 119 2.37 14.29 -7.16
C ILE A 119 3.83 13.91 -6.93
N LYS A 120 4.48 13.27 -7.91
CA LYS A 120 5.87 12.83 -7.77
C LYS A 120 6.83 13.95 -7.34
N PRO A 121 6.80 15.17 -7.89
CA PRO A 121 7.71 16.24 -7.44
C PRO A 121 7.53 16.59 -5.96
N LEU A 122 6.32 16.45 -5.43
CA LEU A 122 6.03 16.71 -4.01
C LEU A 122 6.58 15.57 -3.12
N GLN A 123 6.47 14.33 -3.57
CA GLN A 123 7.08 13.17 -2.90
C GLN A 123 8.61 13.29 -2.89
N ASP A 124 9.21 13.72 -4.00
CA ASP A 124 10.66 13.93 -4.10
C ASP A 124 11.13 15.02 -3.11
N ARG A 125 10.38 16.12 -2.95
CA ARG A 125 10.65 17.16 -1.94
C ARG A 125 10.58 16.62 -0.51
N ILE A 126 9.60 15.77 -0.19
CA ILE A 126 9.51 15.10 1.12
C ILE A 126 10.74 14.22 1.34
N TYR A 127 11.12 13.44 0.34
CA TYR A 127 12.28 12.55 0.42
C TYR A 127 13.58 13.32 0.67
N GLU A 128 13.79 14.44 -0.02
CA GLU A 128 14.93 15.33 0.20
C GLU A 128 14.95 15.91 1.62
N ALA A 129 13.80 16.36 2.12
CA ALA A 129 13.67 16.87 3.49
C ALA A 129 13.95 15.77 4.54
N VAL A 130 13.46 14.55 4.31
CA VAL A 130 13.72 13.38 5.17
C VAL A 130 15.21 13.04 5.20
N GLN A 131 15.86 13.00 4.03
CA GLN A 131 17.29 12.74 3.95
C GLN A 131 18.13 13.81 4.66
N LYS A 132 17.78 15.08 4.46
CA LYS A 132 18.47 16.21 5.12
C LYS A 132 18.31 16.07 6.64
N TYR A 133 17.09 15.91 7.13
CA TYR A 133 16.77 15.75 8.53
C TYR A 133 17.49 14.53 9.15
N ALA A 134 17.51 13.39 8.44
CA ALA A 134 18.19 12.18 8.91
C ALA A 134 19.69 12.43 9.13
N ARG A 135 20.34 13.05 8.13
CA ARG A 135 21.78 13.40 8.23
C ARG A 135 22.08 14.36 9.37
N GLU A 136 21.29 15.44 9.50
CA GLU A 136 21.50 16.48 10.52
C GLU A 136 21.26 15.97 11.94
N LYS A 137 20.27 15.09 12.13
CA LYS A 137 19.90 14.57 13.43
C LYS A 137 20.54 13.21 13.77
N GLY A 138 21.31 12.63 12.82
CA GLY A 138 22.02 11.37 13.01
C GLY A 138 21.06 10.19 13.15
N TYR A 139 20.03 10.10 12.31
CA TYR A 139 19.18 8.92 12.19
C TYR A 139 19.80 7.93 11.21
N ASP A 140 19.87 6.66 11.62
CA ASP A 140 20.35 5.56 10.77
C ASP A 140 19.23 5.04 9.87
N LEU A 141 17.98 5.05 10.38
CA LEU A 141 16.79 4.56 9.67
C LEU A 141 15.59 5.47 9.95
N ILE A 142 14.85 5.79 8.89
CA ILE A 142 13.53 6.42 8.98
C ILE A 142 12.55 5.57 8.14
N PHE A 143 11.51 5.06 8.79
CA PHE A 143 10.48 4.25 8.15
C PHE A 143 9.31 5.13 7.72
N ASP A 144 8.70 4.82 6.58
CA ASP A 144 7.44 5.45 6.18
C ASP A 144 6.26 4.56 6.60
N ARG A 145 5.38 5.10 7.44
CA ARG A 145 4.18 4.40 7.90
C ARG A 145 3.11 4.28 6.82
N ALA A 146 3.05 5.24 5.89
CA ALA A 146 2.11 5.23 4.77
C ALA A 146 2.55 4.29 3.64
N GLY A 147 3.81 3.84 3.64
CA GLY A 147 4.39 2.97 2.62
C GLY A 147 4.00 1.49 2.76
N ALA A 148 4.66 0.65 1.96
CA ALA A 148 4.43 -0.79 1.93
C ALA A 148 4.86 -1.54 3.22
N VAL A 149 5.60 -0.88 4.12
CA VAL A 149 6.05 -1.46 5.38
C VAL A 149 4.95 -1.39 6.42
N THR A 150 4.42 -2.52 6.83
CA THR A 150 3.39 -2.58 7.88
C THR A 150 4.03 -2.33 9.25
N LEU A 151 3.83 -1.15 9.80
CA LEU A 151 4.24 -0.79 11.15
C LEU A 151 3.07 -1.06 12.12
N ILE A 152 3.09 -2.21 12.82
CA ILE A 152 1.99 -2.63 13.71
C ILE A 152 1.91 -1.73 14.95
N TYR A 153 3.05 -1.35 15.51
CA TYR A 153 3.14 -0.48 16.67
C TYR A 153 4.38 0.40 16.61
N ALA A 154 4.22 1.68 16.89
CA ALA A 154 5.32 2.59 17.13
C ALA A 154 4.93 3.62 18.21
N ASN A 155 5.88 3.88 19.13
CA ASN A 155 5.67 4.94 20.10
C ASN A 155 5.74 6.30 19.41
N GLY A 156 4.77 7.18 19.68
CA GLY A 156 4.67 8.50 19.08
C GLY A 156 5.88 9.42 19.23
N LYS A 157 6.78 9.14 20.21
CA LYS A 157 8.05 9.89 20.36
C LYS A 157 8.99 9.72 19.16
N PHE A 158 8.84 8.63 18.40
CA PHE A 158 9.62 8.32 17.19
C PHE A 158 8.99 8.88 15.92
N ASP A 159 7.79 9.45 15.99
CA ASP A 159 7.14 10.14 14.89
C ASP A 159 7.84 11.47 14.61
N LYS A 160 8.32 11.63 13.40
CA LYS A 160 9.05 12.83 12.94
C LYS A 160 8.35 13.55 11.79
N SER A 161 7.07 13.23 11.53
CA SER A 161 6.32 13.85 10.43
C SER A 161 6.21 15.36 10.58
N ASP A 162 5.95 15.87 11.81
CA ASP A 162 5.84 17.30 12.06
C ASP A 162 7.21 18.01 11.97
N ASP A 163 8.28 17.31 12.35
CA ASP A 163 9.64 17.83 12.22
C ASP A 163 10.00 17.98 10.71
N ILE A 164 9.60 17.02 9.87
CA ILE A 164 9.80 17.08 8.41
C ILE A 164 8.97 18.22 7.79
N LEU A 165 7.70 18.40 8.18
CA LEU A 165 6.90 19.54 7.75
C LEU A 165 7.57 20.86 8.05
N THR A 166 8.12 21.00 9.27
CA THR A 166 8.86 22.19 9.69
C THR A 166 10.11 22.40 8.83
N GLU A 167 10.84 21.32 8.51
CA GLU A 167 12.02 21.36 7.62
C GLU A 167 11.65 21.82 6.20
N MET A 168 10.45 21.47 5.73
CA MET A 168 9.89 21.90 4.45
C MET A 168 9.30 23.32 4.49
N GLY A 169 9.29 23.99 5.65
CA GLY A 169 8.68 25.31 5.84
C GLY A 169 7.15 25.29 5.90
N VAL A 170 6.54 24.13 6.14
CA VAL A 170 5.09 23.95 6.27
C VAL A 170 4.75 23.86 7.75
N ALA A 171 3.83 24.69 8.23
CA ALA A 171 3.38 24.64 9.62
C ALA A 171 2.50 23.39 9.85
N PRO A 172 2.86 22.50 10.80
CA PRO A 172 2.02 21.34 11.14
C PRO A 172 0.67 21.81 11.67
N THR A 173 -0.40 21.15 11.25
CA THR A 173 -1.74 21.47 11.79
C THR A 173 -1.90 20.87 13.18
N THR A 174 -2.27 21.70 14.16
CA THR A 174 -2.50 21.32 15.57
C THR A 174 -3.58 20.24 15.78
N ALA A 175 -4.29 19.84 14.73
CA ALA A 175 -5.29 18.77 14.75
C ALA A 175 -4.73 17.40 15.17
N ARG A 176 -3.44 17.12 14.91
CA ARG A 176 -2.81 15.83 15.23
C ARG A 176 -2.61 15.61 16.71
N GLU A 177 -2.37 16.68 17.48
CA GLU A 177 -2.25 16.61 18.95
C GLU A 177 -3.56 16.16 19.60
N LYS A 178 -4.71 16.61 19.06
CA LYS A 178 -6.04 16.18 19.53
C LYS A 178 -6.38 14.73 19.15
N VAL A 179 -5.84 14.18 18.06
CA VAL A 179 -6.03 12.79 17.68
C VAL A 179 -5.09 11.86 18.44
N ARG A 180 -3.88 12.30 18.79
CA ARG A 180 -2.93 11.56 19.66
C ARG A 180 -3.48 11.37 21.07
N THR A 181 -4.26 12.33 21.57
CA THR A 181 -4.86 12.28 22.93
C THR A 181 -6.24 11.61 22.91
N ARG A 182 -6.86 11.45 21.75
CA ARG A 182 -8.14 10.81 21.57
C ARG A 182 -7.94 9.50 20.78
N MET A 183 -7.32 8.51 21.41
CA MET A 183 -7.70 7.14 21.07
C MET A 183 -9.20 7.08 21.35
N PRO A 184 -10.07 6.82 20.37
CA PRO A 184 -11.45 6.48 20.66
C PRO A 184 -11.32 5.28 21.60
N ALA A 185 -11.85 5.40 22.82
CA ALA A 185 -12.09 4.22 23.62
C ALA A 185 -12.81 3.28 22.66
N LEU A 186 -12.21 2.10 22.42
CA LEU A 186 -12.84 1.05 21.61
C LEU A 186 -14.31 1.07 21.97
N PRO A 187 -15.25 1.19 21.02
CA PRO A 187 -16.65 1.15 21.35
C PRO A 187 -16.82 -0.09 22.22
N LYS A 188 -17.37 0.09 23.42
CA LYS A 188 -17.73 -1.06 24.27
C LYS A 188 -18.73 -1.83 23.44
N VAL A 189 -18.24 -2.80 22.67
CA VAL A 189 -19.10 -3.72 21.94
C VAL A 189 -19.82 -4.51 23.03
N ASN A 190 -21.04 -4.10 23.28
CA ASN A 190 -21.92 -4.86 24.16
C ASN A 190 -22.28 -6.13 23.38
N VAL A 191 -21.46 -7.16 23.54
CA VAL A 191 -21.75 -8.49 23.01
C VAL A 191 -22.71 -9.13 24.00
N PRO A 192 -24.00 -9.31 23.64
CA PRO A 192 -24.94 -10.01 24.51
C PRO A 192 -24.39 -11.43 24.76
N GLY A 193 -23.99 -11.70 25.99
CA GLY A 193 -23.39 -12.99 26.38
C GLY A 193 -21.97 -12.93 26.92
N LEU A 194 -21.24 -11.83 26.74
CA LEU A 194 -19.87 -11.69 27.25
C LEU A 194 -19.81 -11.70 28.80
N GLU A 195 -20.85 -11.24 29.43
CA GLU A 195 -20.94 -11.27 30.90
C GLU A 195 -21.13 -12.70 31.44
N ARG A 196 -21.82 -13.59 30.71
CA ARG A 196 -21.88 -15.01 31.04
C ARG A 196 -20.51 -15.68 30.92
N PHE A 197 -19.75 -15.35 29.90
CA PHE A 197 -18.39 -15.89 29.73
C PHE A 197 -17.44 -15.45 30.85
N LYS A 198 -17.60 -14.24 31.37
CA LYS A 198 -16.79 -13.73 32.51
C LYS A 198 -17.15 -14.41 33.82
N GLU A 199 -18.41 -14.78 34.02
CA GLU A 199 -18.83 -15.54 35.21
C GLU A 199 -18.39 -17.00 35.17
N GLU A 200 -18.40 -17.60 33.97
CA GLU A 200 -17.97 -18.98 33.74
C GLU A 200 -16.46 -19.17 33.94
N ILE A 201 -15.65 -18.21 33.52
CA ILE A 201 -14.20 -18.21 33.76
C ILE A 201 -13.85 -17.96 35.23
N LYS A 202 -14.69 -17.26 35.98
CA LYS A 202 -14.44 -16.95 37.41
C LYS A 202 -14.82 -18.09 38.38
N GLY A 203 -15.50 -19.12 37.88
CA GLY A 203 -15.96 -20.29 38.63
C GLY A 203 -14.99 -21.47 38.66
N ASP A 204 -13.95 -21.50 37.81
CA ASP A 204 -13.15 -22.70 37.56
C ASP A 204 -11.65 -22.55 37.94
N ASP A 205 -11.39 -21.92 39.09
CA ASP A 205 -10.03 -21.84 39.66
C ASP A 205 -9.58 -23.14 40.38
N LYS A 206 -10.12 -24.31 40.03
CA LYS A 206 -9.76 -25.59 40.68
C LYS A 206 -9.33 -26.74 39.77
N GLU A 207 -9.26 -26.59 38.47
CA GLU A 207 -8.68 -27.67 37.66
C GLU A 207 -7.99 -27.13 36.41
N SER A 208 -6.65 -27.21 36.42
CA SER A 208 -5.85 -26.88 35.23
C SER A 208 -6.22 -27.88 34.11
N PRO A 209 -6.59 -27.41 32.91
CA PRO A 209 -6.84 -28.33 31.80
C PRO A 209 -5.57 -29.06 31.42
N PRO A 210 -5.66 -30.36 31.01
CA PRO A 210 -4.52 -31.14 30.61
C PRO A 210 -3.81 -30.47 29.42
N VAL A 211 -2.50 -30.29 29.54
CA VAL A 211 -1.64 -29.79 28.47
C VAL A 211 -1.80 -30.68 27.25
N VAL A 212 -2.53 -30.20 26.25
CA VAL A 212 -2.61 -30.85 24.93
C VAL A 212 -1.24 -30.70 24.27
N GLN A 213 -0.44 -31.74 24.30
CA GLN A 213 0.79 -31.81 23.52
C GLN A 213 0.43 -31.73 22.03
N PRO A 214 1.08 -30.86 21.25
CA PRO A 214 0.86 -30.84 19.80
C PRO A 214 1.24 -32.21 19.22
N ALA A 215 0.33 -32.78 18.44
CA ALA A 215 0.53 -34.04 17.75
C ALA A 215 1.83 -33.99 16.96
N ARG A 216 2.74 -34.96 17.22
CA ARG A 216 3.96 -35.14 16.45
C ARG A 216 3.58 -35.39 14.99
N THR A 217 3.95 -34.46 14.11
CA THR A 217 3.92 -34.69 12.68
C THR A 217 4.81 -35.90 12.34
N PRO A 218 4.32 -36.88 11.58
CA PRO A 218 5.16 -37.99 11.14
C PRO A 218 6.26 -37.47 10.21
N SER A 219 7.50 -37.91 10.46
CA SER A 219 8.66 -37.63 9.62
C SER A 219 8.41 -38.09 8.18
N PRO A 220 8.85 -37.34 7.15
CA PRO A 220 8.70 -37.77 5.77
C PRO A 220 9.59 -38.99 5.53
N THR A 221 8.95 -40.09 5.14
CA THR A 221 9.60 -41.30 4.62
C THR A 221 10.40 -40.93 3.37
N THR A 222 11.66 -41.29 3.34
CA THR A 222 12.54 -41.19 2.18
C THR A 222 11.97 -41.99 1.01
N GLY A 223 11.22 -41.35 0.14
CA GLY A 223 10.81 -41.88 -1.13
C GLY A 223 11.78 -41.43 -2.22
N THR A 224 12.42 -42.41 -2.85
CA THR A 224 13.29 -42.29 -4.03
C THR A 224 12.60 -41.48 -5.13
N PRO A 225 13.22 -40.44 -5.74
CA PRO A 225 12.61 -39.71 -6.83
C PRO A 225 12.47 -40.61 -8.07
N PRO A 226 11.35 -40.49 -8.82
CA PRO A 226 11.17 -41.22 -10.06
C PRO A 226 12.15 -40.71 -11.13
N SER A 227 12.83 -41.65 -11.79
CA SER A 227 13.77 -41.43 -12.88
C SER A 227 13.07 -40.79 -14.09
N ASN A 228 13.62 -39.67 -14.53
CA ASN A 228 13.20 -38.94 -15.70
C ASN A 228 13.49 -39.74 -16.99
N PRO A 229 12.56 -40.01 -17.89
CA PRO A 229 12.88 -40.69 -19.15
C PRO A 229 13.65 -39.78 -20.10
N ALA A 230 14.67 -40.36 -20.73
CA ALA A 230 15.58 -39.73 -21.68
C ALA A 230 14.85 -39.12 -22.92
N PRO A 231 15.34 -38.04 -23.49
CA PRO A 231 14.74 -37.42 -24.71
C PRO A 231 15.00 -38.32 -25.94
N ARG A 232 13.95 -38.51 -26.75
CA ARG A 232 14.01 -39.21 -28.04
C ARG A 232 14.76 -38.33 -29.06
N PRO A 233 15.60 -38.94 -29.96
CA PRO A 233 16.31 -38.19 -30.99
C PRO A 233 15.35 -37.69 -32.07
N GLY A 234 15.54 -36.41 -32.44
CA GLY A 234 14.73 -35.71 -33.42
C GLY A 234 14.94 -36.23 -34.86
N THR A 235 13.84 -36.34 -35.58
CA THR A 235 13.82 -36.49 -37.04
C THR A 235 13.94 -35.11 -37.70
N ARG A 236 14.97 -34.90 -38.53
CA ARG A 236 15.08 -33.75 -39.46
C ARG A 236 14.05 -33.89 -40.58
N PRO A 237 13.39 -32.83 -41.00
CA PRO A 237 12.73 -32.77 -42.30
C PRO A 237 13.74 -32.35 -43.38
N ARG A 238 13.56 -32.93 -44.54
CA ARG A 238 14.19 -32.55 -45.80
C ARG A 238 13.57 -31.25 -46.33
#